data_f0c3e28ab536e45871b1beafd2fe0582
#
_entry.id   f0c3e28ab536e45871b1beafd2fe0582
#
_cell.length_a   1.000
_cell.length_b   1.000
_cell.length_c   1.000
_cell.angle_alpha   90.00
_cell.angle_beta   90.00
_cell.angle_gamma   90.00
#
_symmetry.space_group_name_H-M   'P 1'
#
loop_
_entity.id
_entity.type
_entity.pdbx_description
1 polymer ?
#
loop_
_entity_poly.entity_id
_entity_poly.type
_entity_poly.pdbx_seq_one_letter_code
_entity_poly.pdbx_strand_id
1 'polypeptide(L)'
;MALPSHGRFDHSAIGDRPQFDWPGGARLAVYVAVNCEHFAYDSGSPGLGYTPDMDQPNTYNWAWREYGNRVGGFRLADTLRRTGIRPTLLVNTEVYEHAPEVIDAFRALDADVVAHGRTNSTQPNVLTRDAERAEIDAVYRAIESHEGRPPRGWMSPGANPSRVTEDLLAERGFTYTLDWPVDDQPVWLRTDAGPLLSVPYPHEVNDLPVFVHHHATAETFERMIVDSFDELLENARAQPVVLSISTHTFLTGQPYRLRRFRAALEHMTSHADGVWFTTAGDIADHYRGLFPPD
;
A
#
# COMPACT_ATOMS: atom_id res chain seq x y z
N MET A 1 -0.43 -37.52 -3.94
CA MET A 1 -1.31 -36.79 -3.01
C MET A 1 -1.10 -35.31 -3.32
N ALA A 2 -2.14 -34.55 -3.68
CA ALA A 2 -2.00 -33.13 -3.94
C ALA A 2 -1.63 -32.38 -2.64
N LEU A 3 -0.75 -31.39 -2.72
CA LEU A 3 -0.41 -30.56 -1.57
C LEU A 3 -1.62 -29.69 -1.18
N PRO A 4 -1.78 -29.35 0.12
CA PRO A 4 -2.79 -28.38 0.54
C PRO A 4 -2.59 -27.04 -0.20
N SER A 5 -3.68 -26.42 -0.62
CA SER A 5 -3.67 -25.14 -1.35
C SER A 5 -4.59 -24.14 -0.65
N HIS A 6 -4.25 -22.85 -0.75
CA HIS A 6 -5.14 -21.75 -0.34
C HIS A 6 -6.33 -21.56 -1.31
N GLY A 7 -6.29 -22.16 -2.53
CA GLY A 7 -7.38 -22.14 -3.51
C GLY A 7 -7.56 -20.84 -4.31
N ARG A 8 -6.83 -19.78 -3.98
CA ARG A 8 -7.02 -18.44 -4.57
C ARG A 8 -6.43 -18.30 -5.98
N PHE A 9 -5.28 -18.93 -6.25
CA PHE A 9 -4.63 -18.93 -7.57
C PHE A 9 -3.77 -20.19 -7.74
N ASP A 10 -3.42 -20.51 -8.98
CA ASP A 10 -2.51 -21.61 -9.29
C ASP A 10 -1.07 -21.08 -9.42
N HIS A 11 -0.09 -21.93 -9.15
CA HIS A 11 1.31 -21.58 -9.35
C HIS A 11 1.59 -21.26 -10.81
N SER A 12 2.26 -20.13 -11.05
CA SER A 12 2.72 -19.69 -12.36
C SER A 12 4.09 -19.04 -12.22
N ALA A 13 5.12 -19.64 -12.80
CA ALA A 13 6.45 -19.05 -12.81
C ALA A 13 6.47 -17.82 -13.73
N ILE A 14 7.13 -16.73 -13.29
CA ILE A 14 7.12 -15.46 -14.03
C ILE A 14 7.71 -15.59 -15.45
N GLY A 15 8.72 -16.46 -15.64
CA GLY A 15 9.35 -16.69 -16.94
C GLY A 15 8.45 -17.37 -17.98
N ASP A 16 7.37 -18.01 -17.56
CA ASP A 16 6.45 -18.74 -18.45
C ASP A 16 5.21 -17.91 -18.82
N ARG A 17 5.11 -16.67 -18.32
CA ARG A 17 3.94 -15.80 -18.51
C ARG A 17 3.98 -15.05 -19.84
N PRO A 18 2.81 -14.64 -20.37
CA PRO A 18 2.71 -13.80 -21.54
C PRO A 18 3.48 -12.50 -21.38
N GLN A 19 4.13 -12.06 -22.45
CA GLN A 19 4.75 -10.74 -22.51
C GLN A 19 3.71 -9.66 -22.72
N PHE A 20 3.91 -8.52 -22.08
CA PHE A 20 3.12 -7.31 -22.29
C PHE A 20 3.98 -6.07 -22.03
N ASP A 21 3.44 -4.90 -22.30
CA ASP A 21 4.07 -3.63 -21.94
C ASP A 21 3.14 -2.82 -21.05
N TRP A 22 3.71 -2.08 -20.12
CA TRP A 22 3.02 -1.01 -19.44
C TRP A 22 2.77 0.18 -20.38
N PRO A 23 1.91 1.16 -20.04
CA PRO A 23 1.68 2.34 -20.88
C PRO A 23 2.96 3.01 -21.35
N GLY A 24 2.95 3.47 -22.62
CA GLY A 24 4.13 4.09 -23.23
C GLY A 24 5.25 3.12 -23.62
N GLY A 25 5.02 1.81 -23.59
CA GLY A 25 6.05 0.80 -23.86
C GLY A 25 7.01 0.60 -22.69
N ALA A 26 6.65 1.07 -21.48
CA ALA A 26 7.44 0.85 -20.30
C ALA A 26 7.43 -0.63 -19.87
N ARG A 27 8.51 -1.06 -19.25
CA ARG A 27 8.68 -2.44 -18.77
C ARG A 27 8.68 -2.53 -17.24
N LEU A 28 8.99 -1.43 -16.57
CA LEU A 28 8.91 -1.29 -15.11
C LEU A 28 7.83 -0.29 -14.76
N ALA A 29 6.82 -0.73 -14.00
CA ALA A 29 5.87 0.16 -13.34
C ALA A 29 6.34 0.44 -11.91
N VAL A 30 6.33 1.71 -11.49
CA VAL A 30 6.77 2.11 -10.14
C VAL A 30 5.66 2.89 -9.46
N TYR A 31 5.29 2.50 -8.24
CA TYR A 31 4.41 3.32 -7.42
C TYR A 31 4.89 3.46 -5.99
N VAL A 32 4.54 4.57 -5.37
CA VAL A 32 4.80 4.86 -3.97
C VAL A 32 3.48 4.81 -3.20
N ALA A 33 3.39 3.87 -2.26
CA ALA A 33 2.29 3.76 -1.32
C ALA A 33 2.60 4.59 -0.07
N VAL A 34 1.65 5.44 0.32
CA VAL A 34 1.74 6.24 1.54
C VAL A 34 0.63 5.82 2.48
N ASN A 35 0.99 5.24 3.61
CA ASN A 35 0.05 4.86 4.67
C ASN A 35 -0.26 6.10 5.52
N CYS A 36 -1.49 6.59 5.41
CA CYS A 36 -2.05 7.68 6.19
C CYS A 36 -3.02 7.11 7.21
N GLU A 37 -2.50 6.85 8.41
CA GLU A 37 -3.15 6.02 9.42
C GLU A 37 -3.65 6.82 10.61
N HIS A 38 -4.77 6.36 11.17
CA HIS A 38 -5.29 6.75 12.46
C HIS A 38 -5.21 5.57 13.43
N PHE A 39 -4.82 5.85 14.67
CA PHE A 39 -4.82 4.88 15.77
C PHE A 39 -5.70 5.41 16.90
N ALA A 40 -6.66 4.62 17.34
CA ALA A 40 -7.50 5.00 18.46
C ALA A 40 -6.67 5.18 19.76
N TYR A 41 -6.93 6.23 20.51
CA TYR A 41 -6.14 6.58 21.69
C TYR A 41 -6.25 5.54 22.82
N ASP A 42 -7.45 5.00 23.05
CA ASP A 42 -7.79 4.16 24.19
C ASP A 42 -7.96 2.67 23.88
N SER A 43 -7.86 2.27 22.62
CA SER A 43 -8.17 0.91 22.18
C SER A 43 -7.09 0.28 21.27
N GLY A 44 -5.89 0.09 21.79
CA GLY A 44 -4.96 -0.82 21.14
C GLY A 44 -4.11 -0.21 20.03
N SER A 45 -3.32 0.79 20.39
CA SER A 45 -2.08 1.01 19.64
C SER A 45 -1.11 -0.10 19.99
N PRO A 46 -0.88 -1.11 19.12
CA PRO A 46 0.10 -2.14 19.43
C PRO A 46 1.45 -1.47 19.68
N GLY A 47 2.16 -1.89 20.72
CA GLY A 47 3.52 -1.48 20.97
C GLY A 47 4.38 -1.81 19.75
N LEU A 48 5.08 -0.84 19.18
CA LEU A 48 6.02 -1.06 18.10
C LEU A 48 7.44 -0.73 18.57
N GLY A 49 8.33 -1.70 18.45
CA GLY A 49 9.74 -1.51 18.60
C GLY A 49 10.19 -1.02 19.97
N TYR A 50 10.62 0.22 20.09
CA TYR A 50 11.16 0.82 21.31
C TYR A 50 10.12 1.49 22.21
N THR A 51 8.84 1.36 21.90
CA THR A 51 7.78 1.67 22.85
C THR A 51 7.34 0.37 23.53
N PRO A 52 7.73 0.10 24.76
CA PRO A 52 7.35 -1.14 25.43
C PRO A 52 5.83 -1.27 25.51
N ASP A 53 5.35 -2.52 25.61
CA ASP A 53 3.96 -2.79 25.95
C ASP A 53 3.68 -2.14 27.31
N MET A 54 2.94 -1.06 27.24
CA MET A 54 2.45 -0.33 28.41
C MET A 54 0.94 -0.51 28.49
N ASP A 55 0.43 -0.32 29.70
CA ASP A 55 -1.02 -0.27 29.90
C ASP A 55 -1.64 0.77 28.94
N GLN A 56 -2.83 0.46 28.46
CA GLN A 56 -3.57 1.38 27.60
C GLN A 56 -4.24 2.48 28.46
N PRO A 57 -4.29 3.71 27.96
CA PRO A 57 -3.75 4.20 26.71
C PRO A 57 -2.22 4.39 26.73
N ASN A 58 -1.52 3.87 25.72
CA ASN A 58 -0.11 4.14 25.53
C ASN A 58 0.09 5.50 24.85
N THR A 59 0.10 6.56 25.65
CA THR A 59 0.19 7.94 25.18
C THR A 59 1.41 8.22 24.31
N TYR A 60 2.59 7.69 24.68
CA TYR A 60 3.81 7.93 23.94
C TYR A 60 3.78 7.29 22.54
N ASN A 61 3.33 6.06 22.45
CA ASN A 61 3.21 5.33 21.20
C ASN A 61 2.14 5.95 20.27
N TRP A 62 0.99 6.33 20.85
CA TRP A 62 -0.06 7.04 20.13
C TRP A 62 0.45 8.39 19.60
N ALA A 63 1.08 9.22 20.43
CA ALA A 63 1.60 10.53 20.07
C ALA A 63 2.70 10.44 18.97
N TRP A 64 3.52 9.40 19.01
CA TRP A 64 4.52 9.15 17.97
C TRP A 64 3.87 8.92 16.58
N ARG A 65 2.78 8.16 16.53
CA ARG A 65 2.03 7.93 15.28
C ARG A 65 1.27 9.16 14.83
N GLU A 66 0.69 9.89 15.79
CA GLU A 66 -0.03 11.14 15.52
C GLU A 66 0.87 12.21 14.86
N TYR A 67 2.18 12.14 15.07
CA TYR A 67 3.15 12.95 14.32
C TYR A 67 2.95 12.83 12.79
N GLY A 68 2.55 11.66 12.30
CA GLY A 68 2.27 11.42 10.89
C GLY A 68 1.19 12.36 10.36
N ASN A 69 0.07 12.45 11.05
CA ASN A 69 -1.08 13.27 10.68
C ASN A 69 -0.83 14.77 10.88
N ARG A 70 0.02 15.13 11.83
CA ARG A 70 0.30 16.54 12.17
C ARG A 70 1.45 17.17 11.39
N VAL A 71 2.45 16.38 10.99
CA VAL A 71 3.71 16.90 10.43
C VAL A 71 4.25 16.04 9.28
N GLY A 72 4.38 14.71 9.51
CA GLY A 72 5.10 13.83 8.61
C GLY A 72 4.45 13.69 7.24
N GLY A 73 3.12 13.59 7.22
CA GLY A 73 2.33 13.50 5.98
C GLY A 73 2.52 14.71 5.07
N PHE A 74 2.52 15.91 5.62
CA PHE A 74 2.73 17.15 4.83
C PHE A 74 4.14 17.20 4.22
N ARG A 75 5.16 16.71 4.95
CA ARG A 75 6.53 16.62 4.42
C ARG A 75 6.66 15.58 3.32
N LEU A 76 5.99 14.44 3.45
CA LEU A 76 5.92 13.42 2.41
C LEU A 76 5.23 13.95 1.17
N ALA A 77 4.06 14.60 1.31
CA ALA A 77 3.33 15.22 0.20
C ALA A 77 4.21 16.25 -0.53
N ASP A 78 4.92 17.15 0.20
CA ASP A 78 5.85 18.10 -0.43
C ASP A 78 7.00 17.42 -1.16
N THR A 79 7.53 16.32 -0.62
CA THR A 79 8.61 15.55 -1.26
C THR A 79 8.12 14.92 -2.56
N LEU A 80 6.95 14.25 -2.55
CA LEU A 80 6.35 13.64 -3.74
C LEU A 80 6.00 14.69 -4.80
N ARG A 81 5.48 15.84 -4.38
CA ARG A 81 5.23 16.98 -5.29
C ARG A 81 6.51 17.44 -5.99
N ARG A 82 7.63 17.56 -5.27
CA ARG A 82 8.93 17.98 -5.84
C ARG A 82 9.52 16.99 -6.81
N THR A 83 9.30 15.71 -6.59
CA THR A 83 9.78 14.63 -7.47
C THR A 83 8.80 14.28 -8.59
N GLY A 84 7.61 14.90 -8.61
CA GLY A 84 6.60 14.65 -9.63
C GLY A 84 5.93 13.27 -9.53
N ILE A 85 6.05 12.60 -8.38
CA ILE A 85 5.47 11.27 -8.17
C ILE A 85 4.06 11.40 -7.60
N ARG A 86 3.09 10.84 -8.32
CA ARG A 86 1.70 10.71 -7.88
C ARG A 86 1.58 9.52 -6.92
N PRO A 87 1.11 9.70 -5.67
CA PRO A 87 1.07 8.61 -4.69
C PRO A 87 -0.16 7.73 -4.80
N THR A 88 -0.02 6.46 -4.38
CA THR A 88 -1.11 5.62 -3.90
C THR A 88 -1.28 5.90 -2.41
N LEU A 89 -2.43 6.45 -2.00
CA LEU A 89 -2.69 6.86 -0.62
C LEU A 89 -3.58 5.83 0.08
N LEU A 90 -3.03 5.08 1.01
CA LEU A 90 -3.75 4.14 1.86
C LEU A 90 -4.33 4.92 3.05
N VAL A 91 -5.66 4.97 3.17
CA VAL A 91 -6.33 5.84 4.14
C VAL A 91 -7.17 5.03 5.11
N ASN A 92 -6.89 5.18 6.41
CA ASN A 92 -7.91 4.88 7.41
C ASN A 92 -8.99 5.94 7.37
N THR A 93 -10.26 5.55 7.28
CA THR A 93 -11.33 6.54 7.05
C THR A 93 -11.57 7.50 8.22
N GLU A 94 -11.15 7.18 9.43
CA GLU A 94 -11.20 8.12 10.56
C GLU A 94 -10.24 9.30 10.41
N VAL A 95 -9.26 9.24 9.49
CA VAL A 95 -8.40 10.39 9.16
C VAL A 95 -9.21 11.53 8.52
N TYR A 96 -10.28 11.21 7.78
CA TYR A 96 -11.15 12.25 7.18
C TYR A 96 -11.78 13.18 8.20
N GLU A 97 -12.08 12.65 9.40
CA GLU A 97 -12.66 13.43 10.50
C GLU A 97 -11.59 13.99 11.43
N HIS A 98 -10.51 13.23 11.66
CA HIS A 98 -9.47 13.55 12.63
C HIS A 98 -8.45 14.58 12.11
N ALA A 99 -8.03 14.43 10.86
CA ALA A 99 -6.98 15.24 10.25
C ALA A 99 -7.21 15.41 8.72
N PRO A 100 -8.34 16.03 8.29
CA PRO A 100 -8.68 16.15 6.87
C PRO A 100 -7.62 16.88 6.06
N GLU A 101 -6.88 17.80 6.67
CA GLU A 101 -5.87 18.63 5.97
C GLU A 101 -4.72 17.77 5.42
N VAL A 102 -4.35 16.66 6.06
CA VAL A 102 -3.32 15.78 5.51
C VAL A 102 -3.81 15.04 4.28
N ILE A 103 -5.09 14.67 4.23
CA ILE A 103 -5.71 14.09 3.04
C ILE A 103 -5.72 15.12 1.90
N ASP A 104 -6.10 16.36 2.19
CA ASP A 104 -6.13 17.45 1.19
C ASP A 104 -4.74 17.72 0.59
N ALA A 105 -3.67 17.60 1.39
CA ALA A 105 -2.31 17.71 0.88
C ALA A 105 -1.97 16.63 -0.16
N PHE A 106 -2.49 15.41 -0.03
CA PHE A 106 -2.31 14.34 -1.00
C PHE A 106 -3.31 14.42 -2.16
N ARG A 107 -4.55 14.87 -1.95
CA ARG A 107 -5.49 15.17 -3.03
C ARG A 107 -4.94 16.19 -4.02
N ALA A 108 -4.20 17.20 -3.54
CA ALA A 108 -3.52 18.18 -4.39
C ALA A 108 -2.47 17.55 -5.32
N LEU A 109 -2.09 16.30 -5.12
CA LEU A 109 -1.18 15.50 -5.96
C LEU A 109 -1.93 14.51 -6.86
N ASP A 110 -3.25 14.59 -6.93
CA ASP A 110 -4.09 13.61 -7.62
C ASP A 110 -3.84 12.17 -7.11
N ALA A 111 -3.73 12.01 -5.79
CA ALA A 111 -3.47 10.71 -5.17
C ALA A 111 -4.56 9.69 -5.50
N ASP A 112 -4.15 8.43 -5.76
CA ASP A 112 -5.08 7.30 -5.88
C ASP A 112 -5.41 6.78 -4.48
N VAL A 113 -6.66 7.00 -4.04
CA VAL A 113 -7.10 6.61 -2.68
C VAL A 113 -7.44 5.14 -2.63
N VAL A 114 -6.78 4.42 -1.73
CA VAL A 114 -6.98 3.01 -1.40
C VAL A 114 -7.56 2.90 0.01
N ALA A 115 -8.61 2.09 0.16
CA ALA A 115 -9.23 1.82 1.45
C ALA A 115 -8.28 1.04 2.37
N HIS A 116 -8.16 1.47 3.64
CA HIS A 116 -7.27 0.87 4.63
C HIS A 116 -7.95 0.69 6.00
N GLY A 117 -9.22 0.24 6.02
CA GLY A 117 -10.01 0.15 7.24
C GLY A 117 -10.43 1.51 7.81
N ARG A 118 -11.17 1.50 8.93
CA ARG A 118 -11.50 2.75 9.63
C ARG A 118 -10.32 3.28 10.42
N THR A 119 -9.62 2.40 11.10
CA THR A 119 -8.45 2.68 11.95
C THR A 119 -7.48 1.51 11.91
N ASN A 120 -6.22 1.76 12.14
CA ASN A 120 -5.21 0.69 12.26
C ASN A 120 -5.23 -0.03 13.62
N SER A 121 -6.10 0.39 14.53
CA SER A 121 -6.34 -0.29 15.81
C SER A 121 -7.26 -1.50 15.68
N THR A 122 -7.99 -1.64 14.56
CA THR A 122 -8.88 -2.78 14.29
C THR A 122 -8.37 -3.54 13.05
N GLN A 123 -8.04 -4.81 13.24
CA GLN A 123 -7.49 -5.65 12.16
C GLN A 123 -8.52 -6.70 11.73
N PRO A 124 -8.67 -6.99 10.42
CA PRO A 124 -9.67 -7.94 9.90
C PRO A 124 -9.56 -9.34 10.51
N ASN A 125 -8.35 -9.86 10.69
CA ASN A 125 -8.09 -11.22 11.17
C ASN A 125 -8.65 -11.57 12.56
N VAL A 126 -9.05 -10.58 13.36
CA VAL A 126 -9.67 -10.77 14.68
C VAL A 126 -11.19 -10.57 14.66
N LEU A 127 -11.76 -10.19 13.52
CA LEU A 127 -13.20 -9.95 13.37
C LEU A 127 -13.94 -11.25 12.99
N THR A 128 -15.21 -11.31 13.34
CA THR A 128 -16.13 -12.30 12.72
C THR A 128 -16.44 -11.87 11.29
N ARG A 129 -16.85 -12.83 10.41
CA ARG A 129 -17.22 -12.52 9.02
C ARG A 129 -18.21 -11.36 8.90
N ASP A 130 -19.24 -11.34 9.75
CA ASP A 130 -20.27 -10.29 9.71
C ASP A 130 -19.74 -8.94 10.20
N ALA A 131 -18.87 -8.92 11.20
CA ALA A 131 -18.24 -7.71 11.69
C ALA A 131 -17.26 -7.14 10.65
N GLU A 132 -16.49 -8.00 9.98
CA GLU A 132 -15.58 -7.60 8.91
C GLU A 132 -16.35 -7.05 7.69
N ARG A 133 -17.45 -7.70 7.29
CA ARG A 133 -18.33 -7.18 6.24
C ARG A 133 -18.86 -5.78 6.58
N ALA A 134 -19.31 -5.58 7.82
CA ALA A 134 -19.82 -4.29 8.28
C ALA A 134 -18.71 -3.21 8.27
N GLU A 135 -17.48 -3.59 8.64
CA GLU A 135 -16.30 -2.72 8.59
C GLU A 135 -15.96 -2.31 7.14
N ILE A 136 -15.86 -3.27 6.23
CA ILE A 136 -15.60 -3.03 4.80
C ILE A 136 -16.70 -2.13 4.19
N ASP A 137 -17.96 -2.39 4.51
CA ASP A 137 -19.09 -1.58 4.06
C ASP A 137 -19.05 -0.15 4.59
N ALA A 138 -18.64 0.05 5.84
CA ALA A 138 -18.51 1.38 6.44
C ALA A 138 -17.38 2.17 5.78
N VAL A 139 -16.23 1.54 5.59
CA VAL A 139 -15.05 2.12 4.91
C VAL A 139 -15.39 2.52 3.47
N TYR A 140 -16.04 1.64 2.72
CA TYR A 140 -16.43 1.91 1.34
C TYR A 140 -17.32 3.15 1.24
N ARG A 141 -18.38 3.22 2.08
CA ARG A 141 -19.30 4.36 2.09
C ARG A 141 -18.64 5.66 2.53
N ALA A 142 -17.74 5.60 3.50
CA ALA A 142 -17.00 6.77 3.95
C ALA A 142 -16.14 7.36 2.82
N ILE A 143 -15.34 6.52 2.14
CA ILE A 143 -14.52 6.98 1.01
C ILE A 143 -15.39 7.51 -0.12
N GLU A 144 -16.46 6.81 -0.50
CA GLU A 144 -17.40 7.26 -1.53
C GLU A 144 -17.97 8.65 -1.20
N SER A 145 -18.33 8.89 0.07
CA SER A 145 -18.85 10.18 0.54
C SER A 145 -17.81 11.30 0.48
N HIS A 146 -16.55 11.04 0.88
CA HIS A 146 -15.50 12.06 0.96
C HIS A 146 -14.78 12.32 -0.37
N GLU A 147 -14.66 11.28 -1.23
CA GLU A 147 -13.98 11.37 -2.52
C GLU A 147 -14.94 11.57 -3.73
N GLY A 148 -16.26 11.47 -3.50
CA GLY A 148 -17.27 11.56 -4.57
C GLY A 148 -17.26 10.35 -5.53
N ARG A 149 -16.49 9.32 -5.21
CA ARG A 149 -16.39 8.05 -5.96
C ARG A 149 -16.04 6.91 -5.02
N PRO A 150 -16.50 5.68 -5.32
CA PRO A 150 -16.17 4.53 -4.49
C PRO A 150 -14.66 4.19 -4.58
N PRO A 151 -14.07 3.59 -3.51
CA PRO A 151 -12.73 3.05 -3.57
C PRO A 151 -12.69 1.84 -4.51
N ARG A 152 -11.59 1.69 -5.26
CA ARG A 152 -11.36 0.54 -6.13
C ARG A 152 -10.49 -0.51 -5.46
N GLY A 153 -9.56 -0.08 -4.63
CA GLY A 153 -8.55 -0.91 -3.98
C GLY A 153 -8.68 -0.96 -2.47
N TRP A 154 -8.17 -2.04 -1.92
CA TRP A 154 -8.10 -2.31 -0.49
C TRP A 154 -6.70 -2.76 -0.07
N MET A 155 -6.30 -2.36 1.13
CA MET A 155 -5.20 -2.92 1.91
C MET A 155 -5.68 -3.11 3.35
N SER A 156 -5.52 -4.32 3.87
CA SER A 156 -5.95 -4.61 5.25
C SER A 156 -5.10 -3.89 6.29
N PRO A 157 -5.71 -3.26 7.32
CA PRO A 157 -4.98 -2.69 8.44
C PRO A 157 -3.97 -3.66 9.04
N GLY A 158 -2.73 -3.17 9.23
CA GLY A 158 -1.63 -3.97 9.76
C GLY A 158 -1.18 -5.13 8.88
N ALA A 159 -1.55 -5.14 7.59
CA ALA A 159 -1.31 -6.26 6.66
C ALA A 159 -1.85 -7.61 7.19
N ASN A 160 -3.01 -7.58 7.86
CA ASN A 160 -3.63 -8.74 8.51
C ASN A 160 -5.03 -9.04 7.95
N PRO A 161 -5.15 -9.48 6.68
CA PRO A 161 -6.41 -9.95 6.14
C PRO A 161 -6.89 -11.21 6.88
N SER A 162 -8.19 -11.42 6.94
CA SER A 162 -8.79 -12.67 7.37
C SER A 162 -8.79 -13.69 6.23
N ARG A 163 -9.30 -14.87 6.47
CA ARG A 163 -9.48 -15.89 5.40
C ARG A 163 -10.59 -15.54 4.40
N VAL A 164 -11.44 -14.59 4.75
CA VAL A 164 -12.62 -14.22 3.97
C VAL A 164 -12.57 -12.78 3.44
N THR A 165 -11.50 -12.05 3.73
CA THR A 165 -11.35 -10.65 3.31
C THR A 165 -11.57 -10.50 1.80
N GLU A 166 -10.90 -11.29 0.97
CA GLU A 166 -10.98 -11.18 -0.49
C GLU A 166 -12.40 -11.48 -1.01
N ASP A 167 -13.11 -12.42 -0.38
CA ASP A 167 -14.50 -12.74 -0.75
C ASP A 167 -15.41 -11.56 -0.43
N LEU A 168 -15.25 -10.94 0.74
CA LEU A 168 -16.02 -9.78 1.17
C LEU A 168 -15.70 -8.53 0.33
N LEU A 169 -14.45 -8.35 -0.08
CA LEU A 169 -14.05 -7.27 -0.97
C LEU A 169 -14.71 -7.40 -2.34
N ALA A 170 -14.66 -8.60 -2.93
CA ALA A 170 -15.32 -8.88 -4.20
C ALA A 170 -16.86 -8.73 -4.11
N GLU A 171 -17.49 -9.25 -3.03
CA GLU A 171 -18.93 -9.04 -2.73
C GLU A 171 -19.28 -7.54 -2.71
N ARG A 172 -18.39 -6.70 -2.15
CA ARG A 172 -18.63 -5.25 -2.01
C ARG A 172 -18.37 -4.47 -3.29
N GLY A 173 -17.65 -5.05 -4.25
CA GLY A 173 -17.35 -4.43 -5.53
C GLY A 173 -15.98 -3.75 -5.61
N PHE A 174 -15.05 -4.08 -4.71
CA PHE A 174 -13.64 -3.74 -4.90
C PHE A 174 -13.08 -4.46 -6.13
N THR A 175 -12.14 -3.85 -6.79
CA THR A 175 -11.58 -4.37 -8.04
C THR A 175 -10.18 -4.92 -7.88
N TYR A 176 -9.47 -4.50 -6.81
CA TYR A 176 -8.16 -5.03 -6.47
C TYR A 176 -7.87 -4.97 -4.96
N THR A 177 -6.91 -5.78 -4.54
CA THR A 177 -6.33 -5.78 -3.19
C THR A 177 -4.82 -5.67 -3.25
N LEU A 178 -4.22 -5.20 -2.16
CA LEU A 178 -2.76 -5.12 -1.93
C LEU A 178 -2.30 -6.13 -0.86
N ASP A 179 -3.17 -7.03 -0.40
CA ASP A 179 -2.93 -7.91 0.76
C ASP A 179 -2.02 -9.12 0.47
N TRP A 180 -1.68 -9.39 -0.79
CA TRP A 180 -0.91 -10.56 -1.19
C TRP A 180 0.45 -10.18 -1.80
N PRO A 181 1.53 -10.06 -0.99
CA PRO A 181 2.88 -9.74 -1.48
C PRO A 181 3.53 -11.00 -2.09
N VAL A 182 2.97 -11.51 -3.18
CA VAL A 182 3.29 -12.84 -3.72
C VAL A 182 4.08 -12.78 -5.02
N ASP A 183 4.12 -11.62 -5.68
CA ASP A 183 4.61 -11.54 -7.05
C ASP A 183 5.08 -10.12 -7.41
N ASP A 184 5.86 -10.01 -8.49
CA ASP A 184 6.23 -8.75 -9.13
C ASP A 184 5.26 -8.36 -10.26
N GLN A 185 4.23 -9.17 -10.52
CA GLN A 185 3.14 -8.89 -11.46
C GLN A 185 1.79 -9.04 -10.75
N PRO A 186 0.72 -8.35 -11.22
CA PRO A 186 -0.60 -8.60 -10.69
C PRO A 186 -1.07 -10.05 -10.89
N VAL A 187 -1.80 -10.57 -9.92
CA VAL A 187 -2.29 -11.96 -9.90
C VAL A 187 -3.80 -11.97 -9.67
N TRP A 188 -4.55 -12.69 -10.51
CA TRP A 188 -5.98 -12.89 -10.27
C TRP A 188 -6.23 -13.87 -9.14
N LEU A 189 -7.01 -13.43 -8.17
CA LEU A 189 -7.49 -14.24 -7.04
C LEU A 189 -8.91 -14.73 -7.33
N ARG A 190 -9.14 -16.02 -7.14
CA ARG A 190 -10.48 -16.60 -7.11
C ARG A 190 -11.16 -16.26 -5.79
N THR A 191 -12.37 -15.75 -5.83
CA THR A 191 -13.23 -15.51 -4.66
C THR A 191 -14.62 -16.07 -4.87
N ASP A 192 -15.39 -16.19 -3.80
CA ASP A 192 -16.77 -16.69 -3.87
C ASP A 192 -17.70 -15.75 -4.67
N ALA A 193 -17.35 -14.47 -4.80
CA ALA A 193 -18.15 -13.44 -5.46
C ALA A 193 -17.61 -13.00 -6.83
N GLY A 194 -16.61 -13.70 -7.35
CA GLY A 194 -15.96 -13.39 -8.61
C GLY A 194 -14.47 -13.04 -8.44
N PRO A 195 -13.75 -12.80 -9.54
CA PRO A 195 -12.31 -12.57 -9.48
C PRO A 195 -11.97 -11.20 -8.88
N LEU A 196 -10.92 -11.19 -8.05
CA LEU A 196 -10.32 -9.99 -7.47
C LEU A 196 -8.85 -9.92 -7.89
N LEU A 197 -8.34 -8.75 -8.32
CA LEU A 197 -6.95 -8.63 -8.71
C LEU A 197 -6.08 -8.35 -7.48
N SER A 198 -5.00 -9.10 -7.28
CA SER A 198 -3.92 -8.72 -6.36
C SER A 198 -2.89 -7.90 -7.12
N VAL A 199 -2.62 -6.69 -6.69
CA VAL A 199 -1.55 -5.84 -7.21
C VAL A 199 -0.35 -5.95 -6.26
N PRO A 200 0.90 -6.06 -6.77
CA PRO A 200 2.08 -6.17 -5.93
C PRO A 200 2.17 -5.04 -4.91
N TYR A 201 2.35 -5.41 -3.62
CA TYR A 201 2.61 -4.48 -2.53
C TYR A 201 3.83 -4.97 -1.74
N PRO A 202 4.77 -4.10 -1.31
CA PRO A 202 6.03 -4.59 -0.80
C PRO A 202 5.94 -5.05 0.66
N HIS A 203 6.48 -6.23 0.93
CA HIS A 203 6.81 -6.63 2.30
C HIS A 203 8.21 -6.15 2.68
N GLU A 204 9.16 -6.21 1.74
CA GLU A 204 10.57 -5.87 1.97
C GLU A 204 10.86 -4.37 1.86
N VAL A 205 10.47 -3.72 0.75
CA VAL A 205 10.70 -2.27 0.53
C VAL A 205 9.58 -1.47 1.22
N ASN A 206 9.47 -1.67 2.53
CA ASN A 206 8.44 -1.09 3.40
C ASN A 206 9.11 -0.54 4.67
N ASP A 207 8.93 0.73 4.93
CA ASP A 207 9.61 1.44 6.00
C ASP A 207 9.25 0.92 7.41
N LEU A 208 8.06 0.33 7.60
CA LEU A 208 7.66 -0.19 8.91
C LEU A 208 8.50 -1.40 9.32
N PRO A 209 8.55 -2.53 8.57
CA PRO A 209 9.45 -3.63 8.93
C PRO A 209 10.92 -3.19 8.95
N VAL A 210 11.36 -2.38 8.00
CA VAL A 210 12.77 -1.94 7.91
C VAL A 210 13.19 -1.17 9.15
N PHE A 211 12.43 -0.17 9.59
CA PHE A 211 12.82 0.67 10.71
C PHE A 211 12.43 0.10 12.07
N VAL A 212 11.29 -0.58 12.16
CA VAL A 212 10.72 -1.01 13.44
C VAL A 212 11.13 -2.43 13.81
N HIS A 213 11.10 -3.36 12.85
CA HIS A 213 11.44 -4.76 13.13
C HIS A 213 12.91 -5.06 12.88
N HIS A 214 13.50 -4.56 11.81
CA HIS A 214 14.90 -4.79 11.47
C HIS A 214 15.85 -3.75 12.08
N HIS A 215 15.33 -2.67 12.70
CA HIS A 215 16.12 -1.57 13.29
C HIS A 215 17.16 -0.97 12.32
N ALA A 216 16.83 -0.99 11.02
CA ALA A 216 17.75 -0.50 9.99
C ALA A 216 17.84 1.02 9.96
N THR A 217 18.90 1.53 9.33
CA THR A 217 19.11 2.98 9.18
C THR A 217 18.33 3.56 8.01
N ALA A 218 18.21 4.88 7.96
CA ALA A 218 17.61 5.57 6.82
C ALA A 218 18.40 5.36 5.53
N GLU A 219 19.73 5.24 5.62
CA GLU A 219 20.62 4.90 4.51
C GLU A 219 20.38 3.50 3.99
N THR A 220 20.08 2.55 4.86
CA THR A 220 19.73 1.18 4.46
C THR A 220 18.44 1.18 3.63
N PHE A 221 17.41 1.91 4.06
CA PHE A 221 16.15 1.99 3.31
C PHE A 221 16.33 2.70 1.95
N GLU A 222 17.11 3.79 1.90
CA GLU A 222 17.49 4.44 0.64
C GLU A 222 18.13 3.44 -0.32
N ARG A 223 19.12 2.67 0.15
CA ARG A 223 19.81 1.67 -0.69
C ARG A 223 18.88 0.54 -1.12
N MET A 224 18.03 0.04 -0.25
CA MET A 224 17.03 -0.98 -0.62
C MET A 224 16.15 -0.51 -1.77
N ILE A 225 15.70 0.75 -1.75
CA ILE A 225 14.89 1.33 -2.83
C ILE A 225 15.71 1.43 -4.12
N VAL A 226 16.92 2.00 -4.05
CA VAL A 226 17.78 2.22 -5.22
C VAL A 226 18.20 0.89 -5.83
N ASP A 227 18.73 -0.04 -5.03
CA ASP A 227 19.21 -1.34 -5.51
C ASP A 227 18.04 -2.17 -6.10
N SER A 228 16.84 -2.11 -5.49
CA SER A 228 15.65 -2.77 -6.04
C SER A 228 15.20 -2.15 -7.37
N PHE A 229 15.25 -0.83 -7.48
CA PHE A 229 14.89 -0.14 -8.71
C PHE A 229 15.86 -0.48 -9.85
N ASP A 230 17.16 -0.40 -9.60
CA ASP A 230 18.20 -0.66 -10.62
C ASP A 230 18.15 -2.12 -11.09
N GLU A 231 18.00 -3.08 -10.16
CA GLU A 231 17.89 -4.50 -10.48
C GLU A 231 16.60 -4.83 -11.25
N LEU A 232 15.45 -4.30 -10.81
CA LEU A 232 14.19 -4.55 -11.51
C LEU A 232 14.13 -3.86 -12.87
N LEU A 233 14.75 -2.71 -13.05
CA LEU A 233 14.86 -2.05 -14.36
C LEU A 233 15.65 -2.90 -15.36
N GLU A 234 16.68 -3.61 -14.91
CA GLU A 234 17.41 -4.58 -15.74
C GLU A 234 16.55 -5.82 -16.03
N ASN A 235 15.94 -6.41 -14.99
CA ASN A 235 15.11 -7.61 -15.09
C ASN A 235 13.84 -7.38 -15.93
N ALA A 236 13.31 -6.17 -15.94
CA ALA A 236 12.15 -5.77 -16.72
C ALA A 236 12.33 -5.99 -18.24
N ARG A 237 13.57 -6.12 -18.73
CA ARG A 237 13.85 -6.49 -20.13
C ARG A 237 13.34 -7.89 -20.47
N ALA A 238 13.34 -8.80 -19.50
CA ALA A 238 12.85 -10.16 -19.68
C ALA A 238 11.34 -10.28 -19.46
N GLN A 239 10.83 -9.65 -18.40
CA GLN A 239 9.41 -9.67 -18.03
C GLN A 239 9.00 -8.29 -17.49
N PRO A 240 7.81 -7.75 -17.83
CA PRO A 240 7.33 -6.52 -17.22
C PRO A 240 7.02 -6.76 -15.74
N VAL A 241 7.47 -5.85 -14.89
CA VAL A 241 7.36 -5.98 -13.42
C VAL A 241 6.90 -4.68 -12.77
N VAL A 242 6.54 -4.78 -11.51
CA VAL A 242 6.11 -3.69 -10.63
C VAL A 242 7.12 -3.54 -9.49
N LEU A 243 7.64 -2.33 -9.29
CA LEU A 243 8.27 -1.93 -8.05
C LEU A 243 7.27 -1.14 -7.23
N SER A 244 6.96 -1.61 -6.05
CA SER A 244 6.18 -0.89 -5.05
C SER A 244 7.04 -0.50 -3.86
N ILE A 245 6.83 0.71 -3.34
CA ILE A 245 7.55 1.23 -2.17
C ILE A 245 6.51 1.68 -1.16
N SER A 246 6.56 1.15 0.06
CA SER A 246 5.62 1.51 1.12
C SER A 246 6.27 2.41 2.16
N THR A 247 5.57 3.50 2.50
CA THR A 247 5.97 4.47 3.52
C THR A 247 4.82 4.78 4.47
N HIS A 248 5.15 5.06 5.73
CA HIS A 248 4.20 5.53 6.73
C HIS A 248 4.49 6.98 7.09
N THR A 249 3.43 7.79 7.20
CA THR A 249 3.57 9.23 7.43
C THR A 249 4.37 9.56 8.69
N PHE A 250 4.26 8.76 9.75
CA PHE A 250 4.98 8.97 11.01
C PHE A 250 6.41 8.43 11.01
N LEU A 251 6.76 7.52 10.09
CA LEU A 251 8.11 6.93 9.97
C LEU A 251 8.97 7.69 8.96
N THR A 252 8.66 7.55 7.67
CA THR A 252 9.42 8.22 6.60
C THR A 252 9.25 9.74 6.64
N GLY A 253 8.14 10.27 7.20
CA GLY A 253 7.94 11.71 7.43
C GLY A 253 8.90 12.35 8.45
N GLN A 254 9.72 11.58 9.18
CA GLN A 254 10.78 12.11 10.04
C GLN A 254 11.90 12.75 9.21
N PRO A 255 12.47 13.91 9.62
CA PRO A 255 13.35 14.71 8.77
C PRO A 255 14.55 13.97 8.20
N TYR A 256 15.22 13.15 9.00
CA TYR A 256 16.41 12.41 8.59
C TYR A 256 16.09 11.25 7.64
N ARG A 257 14.96 10.57 7.85
CA ARG A 257 14.46 9.49 6.97
C ARG A 257 13.96 10.06 5.65
N LEU A 258 13.20 11.15 5.72
CA LEU A 258 12.68 11.82 4.54
C LEU A 258 13.79 12.32 3.60
N ARG A 259 14.90 12.78 4.15
CA ARG A 259 16.06 13.20 3.34
C ARG A 259 16.59 12.05 2.49
N ARG A 260 16.70 10.86 3.08
CA ARG A 260 17.18 9.65 2.39
C ARG A 260 16.17 9.11 1.39
N PHE A 261 14.91 9.08 1.80
CA PHE A 261 13.83 8.71 0.90
C PHE A 261 13.76 9.62 -0.34
N ARG A 262 13.88 10.94 -0.14
CA ARG A 262 13.93 11.87 -1.28
C ARG A 262 15.10 11.60 -2.21
N ALA A 263 16.29 11.29 -1.70
CA ALA A 263 17.44 10.94 -2.55
C ALA A 263 17.17 9.69 -3.40
N ALA A 264 16.51 8.67 -2.85
CA ALA A 264 16.08 7.50 -3.62
C ALA A 264 15.07 7.87 -4.72
N LEU A 265 14.08 8.73 -4.42
CA LEU A 265 13.12 9.19 -5.42
C LEU A 265 13.80 9.99 -6.54
N GLU A 266 14.73 10.88 -6.20
CA GLU A 266 15.52 11.66 -7.16
C GLU A 266 16.37 10.75 -8.06
N HIS A 267 16.97 9.68 -7.51
CA HIS A 267 17.68 8.65 -8.29
C HIS A 267 16.73 8.00 -9.31
N MET A 268 15.59 7.47 -8.86
CA MET A 268 14.63 6.78 -9.74
C MET A 268 14.10 7.71 -10.84
N THR A 269 13.74 8.95 -10.50
CA THR A 269 13.19 9.89 -11.49
C THR A 269 14.25 10.40 -12.48
N SER A 270 15.53 10.35 -12.14
CA SER A 270 16.63 10.66 -13.06
C SER A 270 16.98 9.51 -14.02
N HIS A 271 16.45 8.30 -13.77
CA HIS A 271 16.64 7.09 -14.61
C HIS A 271 15.29 6.57 -15.14
N ALA A 272 14.43 7.48 -15.62
CA ALA A 272 13.03 7.19 -15.94
C ALA A 272 12.81 6.49 -17.30
N ASP A 273 13.83 6.26 -18.10
CA ASP A 273 13.70 5.62 -19.41
C ASP A 273 13.17 4.17 -19.27
N GLY A 274 12.04 3.89 -19.92
CA GLY A 274 11.37 2.59 -19.81
C GLY A 274 10.63 2.35 -18.50
N VAL A 275 10.42 3.40 -17.69
CA VAL A 275 9.72 3.36 -16.41
C VAL A 275 8.38 4.10 -16.50
N TRP A 276 7.34 3.48 -15.96
CA TRP A 276 6.03 4.10 -15.77
C TRP A 276 5.82 4.41 -14.29
N PHE A 277 6.04 5.66 -13.89
CA PHE A 277 5.67 6.15 -12.56
C PHE A 277 4.15 6.33 -12.50
N THR A 278 3.48 5.62 -11.60
CA THR A 278 2.04 5.48 -11.61
C THR A 278 1.46 5.23 -10.21
N THR A 279 0.24 4.68 -10.13
CA THR A 279 -0.43 4.26 -8.90
C THR A 279 -0.86 2.80 -8.97
N ALA A 280 -1.17 2.20 -7.83
CA ALA A 280 -1.68 0.83 -7.77
C ALA A 280 -2.98 0.66 -8.56
N GLY A 281 -3.88 1.65 -8.52
CA GLY A 281 -5.13 1.62 -9.27
C GLY A 281 -4.93 1.69 -10.78
N ASP A 282 -3.98 2.48 -11.27
CA ASP A 282 -3.67 2.54 -12.69
C ASP A 282 -3.04 1.23 -13.18
N ILE A 283 -2.17 0.60 -12.37
CA ILE A 283 -1.62 -0.74 -12.64
C ILE A 283 -2.77 -1.76 -12.75
N ALA A 284 -3.70 -1.74 -11.78
CA ALA A 284 -4.85 -2.63 -11.78
C ALA A 284 -5.71 -2.46 -13.04
N ASP A 285 -6.03 -1.22 -13.41
CA ASP A 285 -6.87 -0.93 -14.59
C ASP A 285 -6.19 -1.37 -15.88
N HIS A 286 -4.89 -1.09 -16.03
CA HIS A 286 -4.13 -1.49 -17.21
C HIS A 286 -4.07 -3.02 -17.34
N TYR A 287 -3.68 -3.71 -16.27
CA TYR A 287 -3.55 -5.17 -16.27
C TYR A 287 -4.90 -5.88 -16.52
N ARG A 288 -5.98 -5.39 -15.92
CA ARG A 288 -7.34 -5.90 -16.17
C ARG A 288 -7.79 -5.72 -17.61
N GLY A 289 -7.37 -4.63 -18.25
CA GLY A 289 -7.64 -4.39 -19.67
C GLY A 289 -6.90 -5.35 -20.60
N LEU A 290 -5.70 -5.75 -20.25
CA LEU A 290 -4.88 -6.70 -21.04
C LEU A 290 -5.28 -8.16 -20.79
N PHE A 291 -5.53 -8.49 -19.54
CA PHE A 291 -5.79 -9.85 -19.06
C PHE A 291 -7.09 -9.85 -18.24
N PRO A 292 -8.27 -9.73 -18.92
CA PRO A 292 -9.53 -9.84 -18.21
C PRO A 292 -9.65 -11.22 -17.55
N PRO A 293 -10.32 -11.32 -16.42
CA PRO A 293 -10.55 -12.62 -15.77
C PRO A 293 -11.44 -13.50 -16.65
N ASP A 294 -11.23 -14.82 -16.58
CA ASP A 294 -12.04 -15.85 -17.25
C ASP A 294 -13.48 -15.88 -16.73
#